data_35c0c3568df7374df53a8fd11cb8a7aa
#
_entry.id   35c0c3568df7374df53a8fd11cb8a7aa
#
_cell.length_a   1.000
_cell.length_b   1.000
_cell.length_c   1.000
_cell.angle_alpha   90.00
_cell.angle_beta   90.00
_cell.angle_gamma   90.00
#
_symmetry.space_group_name_H-M   'P 1'
#
loop_
_entity.id
_entity.type
_entity.pdbx_description
1 polymer ?
#
loop_
_entity_poly.entity_id
_entity_poly.type
_entity_poly.pdbx_seq_one_letter_code
_entity_poly.pdbx_strand_id
1 'polypeptide(L)'
;MRLRFFLILMTLLIAVRGADASQRRSPVVIAVEKVGPAVVNISTIVQERVRPFFPFAGDDFFRDFFPDLFSREYTRSSLGSGVIIDGEKGYIITNHHVVARASEIKVITSGQDEYQAKILGSDPRSDLAVLQVEAGRKIPEIKMGDSDDLMIGETVIAIGNPFGLSHTVTTGVISALERSVRAEERVYRHFIQTDASINPGNSGGPLLNIDGELIGINTAIYQKAQGIGFAIPINKAKRIVNELIRAGEVRPLWLGLEIQDMSPELRANFAFPKDKEGVLVSDVVEEGPAAKAGLKRGDIILNVEGNSVASISDYRDVLAEYTPGDRLRLEVFRKGRTLPVEVEPSPFPLELALDLVYRRMGIEVGEADRRTRERYGIQGGVMITEVRRDSEAGRIGLEPGDLILQVNKITVASVDEFKKAISQYHHLPSLRLVVQRGRYAYSLTLPF
;
A
#
# COMPACT_ATOMS: atom_id res chain seq x y z
N MET A 1 8.14 75.74 -7.95
CA MET A 1 7.14 74.92 -7.23
C MET A 1 6.26 74.03 -8.13
N ARG A 2 5.86 74.46 -9.31
CA ARG A 2 5.00 73.72 -10.25
C ARG A 2 5.69 72.47 -10.89
N LEU A 3 7.01 72.52 -11.12
CA LEU A 3 7.74 71.42 -11.76
C LEU A 3 7.99 70.20 -10.82
N ARG A 4 8.12 70.44 -9.52
CA ARG A 4 8.27 69.37 -8.51
C ARG A 4 6.95 68.58 -8.25
N PHE A 5 5.82 69.26 -8.38
CA PHE A 5 4.49 68.63 -8.26
C PHE A 5 4.20 67.69 -9.44
N PHE A 6 4.65 68.05 -10.66
CA PHE A 6 4.46 67.20 -11.85
C PHE A 6 5.32 65.94 -11.81
N LEU A 7 6.54 66.01 -11.26
CA LEU A 7 7.41 64.82 -11.11
C LEU A 7 6.89 63.84 -10.06
N ILE A 8 6.32 64.33 -8.95
CA ILE A 8 5.72 63.49 -7.90
C ILE A 8 4.43 62.81 -8.40
N LEU A 9 3.61 63.51 -9.20
CA LEU A 9 2.40 62.95 -9.80
C LEU A 9 2.73 61.90 -10.85
N MET A 10 3.80 62.05 -11.64
CA MET A 10 4.26 61.08 -12.63
C MET A 10 4.89 59.85 -12.02
N THR A 11 5.59 59.95 -10.89
CA THR A 11 6.10 58.78 -10.11
C THR A 11 4.96 58.03 -9.42
N LEU A 12 3.91 58.69 -8.96
CA LEU A 12 2.72 58.05 -8.38
C LEU A 12 1.91 57.26 -9.44
N LEU A 13 1.82 57.77 -10.68
CA LEU A 13 1.11 57.11 -11.78
C LEU A 13 1.87 55.87 -12.32
N ILE A 14 3.20 55.83 -12.21
CA ILE A 14 3.99 54.66 -12.59
C ILE A 14 3.90 53.55 -11.53
N ALA A 15 3.77 53.88 -10.25
CA ALA A 15 3.60 52.92 -9.16
C ALA A 15 2.24 52.18 -9.21
N VAL A 16 1.18 52.81 -9.75
CA VAL A 16 -0.18 52.21 -9.81
C VAL A 16 -0.32 51.20 -10.97
N ARG A 17 0.50 51.27 -12.03
CA ARG A 17 0.43 50.31 -13.13
C ARG A 17 1.16 49.00 -12.88
N GLY A 18 1.97 48.91 -11.84
CA GLY A 18 2.66 47.66 -11.45
C GLY A 18 1.84 46.72 -10.55
N ALA A 19 0.72 47.18 -9.98
CA ALA A 19 -0.06 46.42 -9.00
C ALA A 19 -1.06 45.43 -9.65
N ASP A 20 -1.58 45.73 -10.86
CA ASP A 20 -2.63 44.88 -11.45
C ASP A 20 -2.15 43.55 -12.03
N ALA A 21 -0.89 43.43 -12.42
CA ALA A 21 -0.35 42.18 -12.93
C ALA A 21 -0.04 41.20 -11.78
N SER A 22 0.12 41.64 -10.53
CA SER A 22 0.45 40.81 -9.37
C SER A 22 -0.78 40.13 -8.75
N GLN A 23 -1.99 40.67 -8.90
CA GLN A 23 -3.21 40.14 -8.29
C GLN A 23 -3.71 38.86 -8.96
N ARG A 24 -3.40 38.57 -10.23
CA ARG A 24 -3.78 37.36 -10.94
C ARG A 24 -2.88 36.18 -10.62
N ARG A 25 -1.64 36.39 -10.18
CA ARG A 25 -0.71 35.34 -9.74
C ARG A 25 -0.95 35.04 -8.27
N SER A 26 -2.06 34.38 -8.00
CA SER A 26 -2.37 33.87 -6.66
C SER A 26 -1.34 32.78 -6.23
N PRO A 27 -1.24 32.46 -4.93
CA PRO A 27 -0.42 31.33 -4.46
C PRO A 27 -0.75 30.01 -5.18
N VAL A 28 -2.03 29.77 -5.51
CA VAL A 28 -2.46 28.62 -6.31
C VAL A 28 -1.78 28.60 -7.68
N VAL A 29 -1.78 29.74 -8.40
CA VAL A 29 -1.14 29.83 -9.72
C VAL A 29 0.35 29.53 -9.62
N ILE A 30 1.03 30.09 -8.59
CA ILE A 30 2.46 29.88 -8.38
C ILE A 30 2.76 28.40 -8.08
N ALA A 31 1.96 27.75 -7.23
CA ALA A 31 2.10 26.34 -6.92
C ALA A 31 1.94 25.45 -8.16
N VAL A 32 0.90 25.74 -8.98
CA VAL A 32 0.63 24.98 -10.22
C VAL A 32 1.74 25.17 -11.25
N GLU A 33 2.23 26.39 -11.47
CA GLU A 33 3.36 26.66 -12.38
C GLU A 33 4.63 25.91 -11.95
N LYS A 34 4.90 25.86 -10.63
CA LYS A 34 6.06 25.19 -10.05
C LYS A 34 5.99 23.67 -10.17
N VAL A 35 4.82 23.10 -9.91
CA VAL A 35 4.64 21.64 -9.74
C VAL A 35 4.16 20.98 -11.03
N GLY A 36 3.44 21.68 -11.89
CA GLY A 36 2.87 21.14 -13.13
C GLY A 36 3.84 20.27 -13.94
N PRO A 37 5.10 20.70 -14.17
CA PRO A 37 6.08 19.89 -14.91
C PRO A 37 6.38 18.51 -14.30
N ALA A 38 6.12 18.29 -13.01
CA ALA A 38 6.28 17.00 -12.34
C ALA A 38 5.03 16.11 -12.37
N VAL A 39 3.90 16.63 -12.88
CA VAL A 39 2.65 15.85 -13.01
C VAL A 39 2.56 15.26 -14.41
N VAL A 40 2.38 13.96 -14.48
CA VAL A 40 2.38 13.20 -15.73
C VAL A 40 1.02 12.56 -16.01
N ASN A 41 0.74 12.34 -17.29
CA ASN A 41 -0.32 11.44 -17.72
C ASN A 41 0.19 10.01 -17.74
N ILE A 42 -0.66 9.07 -17.30
CA ILE A 42 -0.41 7.65 -17.40
C ILE A 42 -1.46 7.05 -18.32
N SER A 43 -1.01 6.54 -19.44
CA SER A 43 -1.83 5.82 -20.42
C SER A 43 -1.47 4.34 -20.37
N THR A 44 -2.47 3.48 -20.19
CA THR A 44 -2.29 2.04 -20.12
C THR A 44 -3.00 1.33 -21.24
N ILE A 45 -2.38 0.30 -21.79
CA ILE A 45 -2.96 -0.59 -22.78
C ILE A 45 -3.30 -1.91 -22.09
N VAL A 46 -4.56 -2.33 -22.17
CA VAL A 46 -5.02 -3.62 -21.67
C VAL A 46 -5.27 -4.55 -22.87
N GLN A 47 -4.51 -5.63 -22.99
CA GLN A 47 -4.77 -6.69 -23.97
C GLN A 47 -5.71 -7.73 -23.34
N GLU A 48 -7.00 -7.65 -23.60
CA GLU A 48 -7.92 -8.72 -23.27
C GLU A 48 -7.80 -9.85 -24.31
N ARG A 49 -7.22 -10.98 -23.93
CA ARG A 49 -7.48 -12.25 -24.61
C ARG A 49 -8.88 -12.70 -24.18
N VAL A 50 -9.87 -12.46 -25.02
CA VAL A 50 -11.23 -13.00 -24.83
C VAL A 50 -11.13 -14.53 -24.81
N ARG A 51 -11.14 -15.15 -23.63
CA ARG A 51 -11.60 -16.52 -23.46
C ARG A 51 -13.08 -16.44 -23.11
N PRO A 52 -13.98 -16.97 -23.95
CA PRO A 52 -15.38 -17.03 -23.59
C PRO A 52 -15.56 -17.97 -22.41
N PHE A 53 -16.33 -17.53 -21.42
CA PHE A 53 -16.82 -18.29 -20.30
C PHE A 53 -16.03 -18.27 -18.99
N PHE A 54 -16.24 -17.23 -18.17
CA PHE A 54 -16.32 -17.39 -16.71
C PHE A 54 -17.31 -16.36 -16.12
N PRO A 55 -18.33 -16.78 -15.35
CA PRO A 55 -19.44 -15.92 -14.92
C PRO A 55 -19.19 -15.10 -13.63
N PHE A 56 -17.98 -14.84 -13.21
CA PHE A 56 -17.68 -14.07 -12.01
C PHE A 56 -16.48 -13.15 -12.19
N ALA A 57 -16.55 -12.23 -13.14
CA ALA A 57 -15.66 -11.08 -13.16
C ALA A 57 -16.49 -9.83 -12.84
N GLY A 58 -16.57 -9.50 -11.57
CA GLY A 58 -17.20 -8.26 -11.09
C GLY A 58 -16.36 -7.04 -11.47
N ASP A 59 -16.52 -6.58 -12.70
CA ASP A 59 -15.86 -5.40 -13.25
C ASP A 59 -16.83 -4.23 -13.44
N ASP A 60 -17.80 -4.09 -12.55
CA ASP A 60 -18.82 -3.06 -12.65
C ASP A 60 -18.30 -1.65 -12.34
N PHE A 61 -17.14 -1.51 -11.67
CA PHE A 61 -16.58 -0.22 -11.29
C PHE A 61 -16.26 0.71 -12.48
N PHE A 62 -15.68 0.20 -13.57
CA PHE A 62 -15.41 1.00 -14.77
C PHE A 62 -16.54 0.99 -15.79
N ARG A 63 -17.44 0.02 -15.72
CA ARG A 63 -18.55 -0.16 -16.64
C ARG A 63 -19.61 0.92 -16.49
N ASP A 64 -19.88 1.35 -15.25
CA ASP A 64 -20.87 2.38 -14.96
C ASP A 64 -20.39 3.79 -15.31
N PHE A 65 -19.08 3.97 -15.49
CA PHE A 65 -18.46 5.27 -15.78
C PHE A 65 -18.26 5.58 -17.24
N PHE A 66 -18.07 4.57 -18.07
CA PHE A 66 -17.80 4.72 -19.51
C PHE A 66 -18.57 3.68 -20.32
N PRO A 67 -19.93 3.76 -20.35
CA PRO A 67 -20.76 2.79 -21.09
C PRO A 67 -20.37 2.69 -22.58
N ASP A 68 -19.92 3.77 -23.19
CA ASP A 68 -19.54 3.83 -24.61
C ASP A 68 -18.17 3.22 -24.94
N LEU A 69 -17.33 2.97 -23.92
CA LEU A 69 -16.02 2.30 -24.08
C LEU A 69 -16.12 0.76 -24.03
N PHE A 70 -17.32 0.21 -23.77
CA PHE A 70 -17.53 -1.23 -23.55
C PHE A 70 -18.08 -1.99 -24.75
N SER A 71 -18.27 -1.36 -25.90
CA SER A 71 -18.76 -2.02 -27.11
C SER A 71 -17.62 -2.40 -28.06
N ARG A 72 -17.33 -3.70 -28.11
CA ARG A 72 -16.59 -4.48 -29.15
C ARG A 72 -15.14 -4.10 -29.48
N GLU A 73 -14.23 -5.05 -29.22
CA GLU A 73 -12.87 -5.21 -29.79
C GLU A 73 -12.06 -3.92 -29.92
N TYR A 74 -11.73 -3.27 -28.80
CA TYR A 74 -10.76 -2.16 -28.80
C TYR A 74 -9.77 -2.33 -27.65
N THR A 75 -8.52 -2.09 -27.98
CA THR A 75 -7.44 -1.83 -27.04
C THR A 75 -7.91 -0.76 -26.06
N ARG A 76 -8.23 -1.13 -24.82
CA ARG A 76 -8.68 -0.16 -23.81
C ARG A 76 -7.48 0.61 -23.30
N SER A 77 -7.51 1.92 -23.39
CA SER A 77 -6.59 2.78 -22.67
C SER A 77 -7.29 3.26 -21.37
N SER A 78 -6.75 2.90 -20.21
CA SER A 78 -7.10 3.57 -18.96
C SER A 78 -6.24 4.83 -18.84
N LEU A 79 -6.84 5.93 -18.40
CA LEU A 79 -6.18 7.21 -18.24
C LEU A 79 -6.13 7.57 -16.76
N GLY A 80 -4.95 7.87 -16.27
CA GLY A 80 -4.73 8.36 -14.92
C GLY A 80 -3.61 9.39 -14.90
N SER A 81 -3.30 9.86 -13.72
CA SER A 81 -2.19 10.77 -13.47
C SER A 81 -1.11 10.09 -12.63
N GLY A 82 0.07 10.67 -12.63
CA GLY A 82 1.16 10.31 -11.75
C GLY A 82 1.97 11.53 -11.36
N VAL A 83 2.83 11.38 -10.38
CA VAL A 83 3.72 12.44 -9.91
C VAL A 83 5.16 11.93 -9.84
N ILE A 84 6.10 12.67 -10.44
CA ILE A 84 7.52 12.35 -10.44
C ILE A 84 8.09 12.74 -9.07
N ILE A 85 8.65 11.76 -8.35
CA ILE A 85 9.20 11.92 -7.00
C ILE A 85 10.73 11.87 -6.95
N ASP A 86 11.36 11.34 -7.98
CA ASP A 86 12.82 11.31 -8.17
C ASP A 86 13.10 11.43 -9.66
N GLY A 87 13.51 12.60 -10.07
CA GLY A 87 13.70 12.92 -11.48
C GLY A 87 15.00 12.36 -12.07
N GLU A 88 15.97 11.95 -11.23
CA GLU A 88 17.21 11.31 -11.70
C GLU A 88 16.98 9.84 -12.00
N LYS A 89 16.23 9.14 -11.12
CA LYS A 89 15.91 7.71 -11.27
C LYS A 89 14.65 7.48 -12.10
N GLY A 90 13.89 8.53 -12.41
CA GLY A 90 12.63 8.46 -13.13
C GLY A 90 11.52 7.76 -12.35
N TYR A 91 11.47 7.91 -11.01
CA TYR A 91 10.45 7.30 -10.18
C TYR A 91 9.18 8.14 -10.15
N ILE A 92 8.05 7.46 -10.36
CA ILE A 92 6.73 8.08 -10.44
C ILE A 92 5.79 7.31 -9.52
N ILE A 93 5.04 8.04 -8.68
CA ILE A 93 3.93 7.47 -7.90
C ILE A 93 2.64 7.62 -8.70
N THR A 94 1.80 6.61 -8.63
CA THR A 94 0.41 6.62 -9.11
C THR A 94 -0.46 5.70 -8.25
N ASN A 95 -1.76 5.59 -8.56
CA ASN A 95 -2.60 4.58 -7.93
C ASN A 95 -2.41 3.20 -8.55
N HIS A 96 -2.57 2.16 -7.70
CA HIS A 96 -2.54 0.77 -8.16
C HIS A 96 -3.63 0.50 -9.21
N HIS A 97 -4.87 0.98 -8.99
CA HIS A 97 -5.99 0.74 -9.91
C HIS A 97 -5.74 1.31 -11.31
N VAL A 98 -4.90 2.35 -11.46
CA VAL A 98 -4.53 2.92 -12.78
C VAL A 98 -3.71 1.92 -13.60
N VAL A 99 -2.87 1.09 -12.96
CA VAL A 99 -1.90 0.21 -13.63
C VAL A 99 -2.14 -1.29 -13.45
N ALA A 100 -3.12 -1.69 -12.65
CA ALA A 100 -3.32 -3.07 -12.19
C ALA A 100 -3.48 -4.11 -13.30
N ARG A 101 -3.97 -3.73 -14.48
CA ARG A 101 -4.23 -4.63 -15.62
C ARG A 101 -3.46 -4.26 -16.88
N ALA A 102 -2.53 -3.31 -16.74
CA ALA A 102 -1.77 -2.82 -17.88
C ALA A 102 -0.83 -3.88 -18.44
N SER A 103 -0.90 -4.15 -19.72
CA SER A 103 0.13 -4.89 -20.48
C SER A 103 1.28 -3.98 -20.89
N GLU A 104 0.97 -2.71 -21.14
CA GLU A 104 1.93 -1.65 -21.45
C GLU A 104 1.54 -0.37 -20.73
N ILE A 105 2.52 0.38 -20.26
CA ILE A 105 2.32 1.66 -19.58
C ILE A 105 3.17 2.71 -20.26
N LYS A 106 2.51 3.78 -20.70
CA LYS A 106 3.16 4.98 -21.22
C LYS A 106 2.99 6.13 -20.26
N VAL A 107 4.04 6.87 -20.02
CA VAL A 107 4.05 8.12 -19.26
C VAL A 107 4.28 9.27 -20.22
N ILE A 108 3.40 10.27 -20.17
CA ILE A 108 3.49 11.48 -21.01
C ILE A 108 3.68 12.67 -20.09
N THR A 109 4.77 13.40 -20.26
CA THR A 109 5.08 14.60 -19.48
C THR A 109 4.28 15.81 -19.99
N SER A 110 4.28 16.88 -19.21
CA SER A 110 3.70 18.18 -19.65
C SER A 110 4.39 18.76 -20.90
N GLY A 111 5.66 18.38 -21.14
CA GLY A 111 6.42 18.75 -22.33
C GLY A 111 6.16 17.84 -23.53
N GLN A 112 5.19 16.91 -23.46
CA GLN A 112 4.85 15.93 -24.49
C GLN A 112 5.95 14.91 -24.78
N ASP A 113 6.92 14.75 -23.86
CA ASP A 113 7.85 13.61 -23.95
C ASP A 113 7.11 12.33 -23.52
N GLU A 114 7.22 11.28 -24.32
CA GLU A 114 6.64 9.96 -24.05
C GLU A 114 7.73 8.98 -23.59
N TYR A 115 7.46 8.26 -22.51
CA TYR A 115 8.33 7.23 -21.96
C TYR A 115 7.58 5.92 -21.76
N GLN A 116 8.20 4.80 -22.06
CA GLN A 116 7.74 3.50 -21.58
C GLN A 116 8.07 3.37 -20.09
N ALA A 117 7.11 2.93 -19.32
CA ALA A 117 7.27 2.76 -17.88
C ALA A 117 7.23 1.30 -17.49
N LYS A 118 8.05 0.95 -16.49
CA LYS A 118 8.03 -0.36 -15.80
C LYS A 118 7.42 -0.20 -14.43
N ILE A 119 6.60 -1.16 -14.00
CA ILE A 119 6.13 -1.21 -12.60
C ILE A 119 7.29 -1.72 -11.75
N LEU A 120 7.80 -0.91 -10.82
CA LEU A 120 8.75 -1.36 -9.80
C LEU A 120 8.06 -2.16 -8.71
N GLY A 121 6.86 -1.75 -8.34
CA GLY A 121 6.04 -2.44 -7.37
C GLY A 121 4.67 -1.79 -7.25
N SER A 122 3.71 -2.55 -6.70
CA SER A 122 2.37 -2.02 -6.44
C SER A 122 1.71 -2.72 -5.26
N ASP A 123 0.88 -1.99 -4.52
CA ASP A 123 0.10 -2.51 -3.41
C ASP A 123 -1.39 -2.21 -3.56
N PRO A 124 -2.21 -3.24 -3.80
CA PRO A 124 -3.66 -3.08 -3.93
C PRO A 124 -4.36 -2.61 -2.65
N ARG A 125 -3.75 -2.80 -1.46
CA ARG A 125 -4.36 -2.43 -0.17
C ARG A 125 -4.30 -0.95 0.07
N SER A 126 -3.17 -0.33 -0.26
CA SER A 126 -2.98 1.12 -0.16
C SER A 126 -3.41 1.88 -1.41
N ASP A 127 -3.73 1.18 -2.50
CA ASP A 127 -3.99 1.73 -3.83
C ASP A 127 -2.82 2.56 -4.38
N LEU A 128 -1.56 2.13 -4.14
CA LEU A 128 -0.35 2.79 -4.63
C LEU A 128 0.46 1.90 -5.56
N ALA A 129 1.11 2.52 -6.53
CA ALA A 129 2.10 1.90 -7.40
C ALA A 129 3.27 2.84 -7.65
N VAL A 130 4.45 2.27 -7.87
CA VAL A 130 5.65 2.98 -8.28
C VAL A 130 6.04 2.51 -9.68
N LEU A 131 6.18 3.48 -10.57
CA LEU A 131 6.68 3.27 -11.92
C LEU A 131 8.09 3.81 -12.04
N GLN A 132 8.83 3.27 -13.01
CA GLN A 132 10.13 3.78 -13.41
C GLN A 132 10.15 4.03 -14.92
N VAL A 133 10.66 5.19 -15.30
CA VAL A 133 10.96 5.57 -16.68
C VAL A 133 12.45 5.82 -16.88
N GLU A 134 12.97 5.53 -18.06
CA GLU A 134 14.34 5.82 -18.45
C GLU A 134 14.35 7.10 -19.31
N ALA A 135 14.48 8.26 -18.68
CA ALA A 135 14.39 9.54 -19.37
C ALA A 135 15.72 9.98 -20.03
N GLY A 136 16.85 9.35 -19.69
CA GLY A 136 18.19 9.72 -20.18
C GLY A 136 18.68 11.11 -19.72
N ARG A 137 17.87 11.84 -18.96
CA ARG A 137 18.16 13.15 -18.36
C ARG A 137 17.36 13.32 -17.09
N LYS A 138 17.78 14.24 -16.23
CA LYS A 138 16.97 14.61 -15.06
C LYS A 138 15.66 15.26 -15.54
N ILE A 139 14.54 14.73 -15.07
CA ILE A 139 13.19 15.29 -15.29
C ILE A 139 12.69 16.04 -14.06
N PRO A 140 11.73 16.98 -14.19
CA PRO A 140 11.19 17.70 -13.05
C PRO A 140 10.61 16.77 -11.99
N GLU A 141 10.88 17.06 -10.72
CA GLU A 141 10.40 16.29 -9.57
C GLU A 141 9.68 17.18 -8.57
N ILE A 142 8.79 16.60 -7.77
CA ILE A 142 8.04 17.32 -6.75
C ILE A 142 8.73 17.24 -5.38
N LYS A 143 8.63 18.32 -4.60
CA LYS A 143 9.00 18.27 -3.17
C LYS A 143 7.89 17.58 -2.39
N MET A 144 8.21 16.49 -1.69
CA MET A 144 7.30 15.84 -0.75
C MET A 144 7.21 16.66 0.54
N GLY A 145 5.99 17.04 0.91
CA GLY A 145 5.67 17.74 2.16
C GLY A 145 5.56 16.79 3.36
N ASP A 146 4.81 17.23 4.35
CA ASP A 146 4.47 16.49 5.55
C ASP A 146 2.93 16.40 5.66
N SER A 147 2.39 15.24 5.98
CA SER A 147 0.94 15.05 6.17
C SER A 147 0.52 14.88 7.61
N ASP A 148 1.46 14.93 8.57
CA ASP A 148 1.15 14.75 9.99
C ASP A 148 0.78 16.07 10.70
N ASP A 149 1.07 17.23 10.07
CA ASP A 149 0.79 18.57 10.58
C ASP A 149 -0.38 19.28 9.87
N LEU A 150 -1.14 18.56 9.04
CA LEU A 150 -2.24 19.11 8.27
C LEU A 150 -3.38 19.66 9.15
N MET A 151 -4.00 20.77 8.71
CA MET A 151 -5.11 21.41 9.42
C MET A 151 -6.42 21.34 8.64
N ILE A 152 -7.52 21.05 9.32
CA ILE A 152 -8.85 21.13 8.72
C ILE A 152 -9.12 22.59 8.33
N GLY A 153 -9.58 22.81 7.08
CA GLY A 153 -9.76 24.13 6.50
C GLY A 153 -8.55 24.67 5.72
N GLU A 154 -7.41 23.97 5.75
CA GLU A 154 -6.23 24.31 4.96
C GLU A 154 -6.54 24.21 3.46
N THR A 155 -6.12 25.23 2.67
CA THR A 155 -6.33 25.24 1.22
C THR A 155 -5.47 24.17 0.55
N VAL A 156 -6.09 23.37 -0.32
CA VAL A 156 -5.42 22.33 -1.09
C VAL A 156 -5.67 22.49 -2.58
N ILE A 157 -4.73 21.97 -3.37
CA ILE A 157 -4.74 22.00 -4.84
C ILE A 157 -4.59 20.57 -5.33
N ALA A 158 -5.60 20.06 -6.05
CA ALA A 158 -5.50 18.76 -6.71
C ALA A 158 -5.16 18.99 -8.19
N ILE A 159 -4.14 18.28 -8.69
CA ILE A 159 -3.74 18.37 -10.10
C ILE A 159 -3.83 16.99 -10.73
N GLY A 160 -4.30 16.92 -11.98
CA GLY A 160 -4.26 15.77 -12.83
C GLY A 160 -3.90 16.14 -14.27
N ASN A 161 -3.57 15.12 -15.05
CA ASN A 161 -3.31 15.26 -16.49
C ASN A 161 -4.03 14.14 -17.27
N PRO A 162 -5.38 14.13 -17.24
CA PRO A 162 -6.17 13.00 -17.74
C PRO A 162 -5.97 12.67 -19.22
N PHE A 163 -5.59 13.64 -20.05
CA PHE A 163 -5.49 13.45 -21.50
C PHE A 163 -4.11 13.74 -22.06
N GLY A 164 -3.11 14.03 -21.22
CA GLY A 164 -1.76 14.37 -21.65
C GLY A 164 -1.66 15.74 -22.39
N LEU A 165 -2.76 16.45 -22.55
CA LEU A 165 -2.82 17.71 -23.31
C LEU A 165 -2.60 18.94 -22.42
N SER A 166 -3.18 18.93 -21.19
CA SER A 166 -3.08 20.03 -20.23
C SER A 166 -3.49 19.54 -18.83
N HIS A 167 -2.96 20.21 -17.80
CA HIS A 167 -3.33 19.90 -16.43
C HIS A 167 -4.76 20.32 -16.13
N THR A 168 -5.49 19.48 -15.44
CA THR A 168 -6.74 19.82 -14.77
C THR A 168 -6.40 20.17 -13.32
N VAL A 169 -6.78 21.37 -12.90
CA VAL A 169 -6.52 21.88 -11.56
C VAL A 169 -7.83 22.12 -10.85
N THR A 170 -7.99 21.58 -9.67
CA THR A 170 -9.11 21.87 -8.77
C THR A 170 -8.57 22.32 -7.42
N THR A 171 -9.32 23.20 -6.74
CA THR A 171 -8.96 23.70 -5.40
C THR A 171 -10.09 23.44 -4.43
N GLY A 172 -9.74 23.30 -3.19
CA GLY A 172 -10.66 23.13 -2.07
C GLY A 172 -9.93 23.29 -0.76
N VAL A 173 -10.47 22.67 0.28
CA VAL A 173 -9.86 22.62 1.60
C VAL A 173 -9.77 21.19 2.12
N ILE A 174 -8.94 20.97 3.13
CA ILE A 174 -8.97 19.75 3.92
C ILE A 174 -10.28 19.76 4.72
N SER A 175 -11.20 18.86 4.37
CA SER A 175 -12.52 18.77 5.01
C SER A 175 -12.49 17.91 6.28
N ALA A 176 -11.62 16.88 6.31
CA ALA A 176 -11.39 16.03 7.46
C ALA A 176 -10.07 15.24 7.31
N LEU A 177 -9.53 14.78 8.42
CA LEU A 177 -8.38 13.90 8.50
C LEU A 177 -8.80 12.54 9.07
N GLU A 178 -7.92 11.53 8.95
CA GLU A 178 -8.11 10.18 9.50
C GLU A 178 -9.42 9.50 9.07
N ARG A 179 -9.88 9.76 7.84
CA ARG A 179 -11.14 9.19 7.35
C ARG A 179 -10.99 7.74 6.95
N SER A 180 -11.94 6.91 7.40
CA SER A 180 -12.10 5.54 6.93
C SER A 180 -13.22 5.50 5.89
N VAL A 181 -12.93 4.88 4.74
CA VAL A 181 -13.85 4.77 3.60
C VAL A 181 -14.06 3.29 3.28
N ARG A 182 -15.31 2.84 3.28
CA ARG A 182 -15.64 1.50 2.80
C ARG A 182 -15.96 1.58 1.31
N ALA A 183 -15.14 0.93 0.49
CA ALA A 183 -15.39 0.76 -0.93
C ALA A 183 -15.38 -0.73 -1.25
N GLU A 184 -16.48 -1.24 -1.83
CA GLU A 184 -16.71 -2.67 -2.05
C GLU A 184 -16.56 -3.48 -0.75
N GLU A 185 -15.71 -4.50 -0.73
CA GLU A 185 -15.43 -5.35 0.43
C GLU A 185 -14.24 -4.85 1.28
N ARG A 186 -13.68 -3.67 0.96
CA ARG A 186 -12.48 -3.13 1.62
C ARG A 186 -12.78 -1.88 2.42
N VAL A 187 -12.06 -1.72 3.52
CA VAL A 187 -12.04 -0.49 4.31
C VAL A 187 -10.67 0.14 4.14
N TYR A 188 -10.65 1.31 3.53
CA TYR A 188 -9.45 2.14 3.44
C TYR A 188 -9.44 3.12 4.62
N ARG A 189 -8.31 3.25 5.32
CA ARG A 189 -8.19 4.05 6.53
C ARG A 189 -7.19 5.17 6.38
N HIS A 190 -7.33 6.19 7.24
CA HIS A 190 -6.39 7.31 7.33
C HIS A 190 -6.29 8.15 6.05
N PHE A 191 -7.41 8.40 5.37
CA PHE A 191 -7.44 9.30 4.23
C PHE A 191 -7.56 10.76 4.64
N ILE A 192 -6.96 11.64 3.84
CA ILE A 192 -7.29 13.06 3.79
C ILE A 192 -8.60 13.19 3.00
N GLN A 193 -9.63 13.83 3.60
CA GLN A 193 -10.84 14.20 2.90
C GLN A 193 -10.75 15.65 2.46
N THR A 194 -11.15 15.94 1.22
CA THR A 194 -11.18 17.29 0.63
C THR A 194 -12.47 17.52 -0.15
N ASP A 195 -12.87 18.77 -0.28
CA ASP A 195 -13.94 19.19 -1.19
C ASP A 195 -13.42 19.64 -2.58
N ALA A 196 -12.09 19.66 -2.77
CA ALA A 196 -11.51 19.76 -4.10
C ALA A 196 -12.02 18.61 -4.97
N SER A 197 -12.51 18.92 -6.17
CA SER A 197 -13.11 17.91 -7.05
C SER A 197 -12.10 16.86 -7.48
N ILE A 198 -12.26 15.63 -7.02
CA ILE A 198 -11.50 14.45 -7.43
C ILE A 198 -12.37 13.64 -8.39
N ASN A 199 -11.92 13.53 -9.63
CA ASN A 199 -12.62 12.86 -10.73
C ASN A 199 -11.68 11.90 -11.44
N PRO A 200 -12.21 10.92 -12.24
CA PRO A 200 -11.38 10.14 -13.13
C PRO A 200 -10.46 11.03 -13.96
N GLY A 201 -9.16 10.73 -13.89
CA GLY A 201 -8.11 11.49 -14.57
C GLY A 201 -7.19 12.27 -13.63
N ASN A 202 -7.62 12.73 -12.45
CA ASN A 202 -6.68 13.22 -11.44
C ASN A 202 -6.30 12.17 -10.38
N SER A 203 -6.88 10.95 -10.42
CA SER A 203 -6.41 9.80 -9.64
C SER A 203 -4.94 9.50 -9.93
N GLY A 204 -4.15 9.31 -8.88
CA GLY A 204 -2.70 9.11 -8.93
C GLY A 204 -1.89 10.40 -9.04
N GLY A 205 -2.56 11.54 -9.31
CA GLY A 205 -1.95 12.87 -9.29
C GLY A 205 -1.79 13.42 -7.86
N PRO A 206 -1.08 14.55 -7.71
CA PRO A 206 -0.80 15.15 -6.41
C PRO A 206 -1.99 15.90 -5.82
N LEU A 207 -2.13 15.81 -4.48
CA LEU A 207 -2.77 16.80 -3.63
C LEU A 207 -1.65 17.65 -3.01
N LEU A 208 -1.72 18.97 -3.18
CA LEU A 208 -0.70 19.92 -2.74
C LEU A 208 -1.25 20.83 -1.64
N ASN A 209 -0.34 21.29 -0.78
CA ASN A 209 -0.60 22.50 0.02
C ASN A 209 -0.39 23.76 -0.82
N ILE A 210 -0.63 24.94 -0.21
CA ILE A 210 -0.54 26.23 -0.89
C ILE A 210 0.90 26.59 -1.31
N ASP A 211 1.92 25.98 -0.72
CA ASP A 211 3.34 26.17 -1.04
C ASP A 211 3.81 25.27 -2.19
N GLY A 212 2.92 24.44 -2.71
CA GLY A 212 3.20 23.48 -3.79
C GLY A 212 3.99 22.27 -3.31
N GLU A 213 3.85 21.88 -2.07
CA GLU A 213 4.41 20.63 -1.56
C GLU A 213 3.37 19.51 -1.64
N LEU A 214 3.82 18.31 -1.95
CA LEU A 214 2.99 17.11 -2.05
C LEU A 214 2.57 16.64 -0.65
N ILE A 215 1.28 16.75 -0.33
CA ILE A 215 0.71 16.30 0.95
C ILE A 215 -0.13 15.04 0.85
N GLY A 216 -0.51 14.64 -0.38
CA GLY A 216 -1.26 13.41 -0.61
C GLY A 216 -1.30 13.00 -2.07
N ILE A 217 -1.73 11.76 -2.33
CA ILE A 217 -2.00 11.22 -3.67
C ILE A 217 -3.50 11.09 -3.85
N ASN A 218 -4.07 11.80 -4.84
CA ASN A 218 -5.50 11.77 -5.13
C ASN A 218 -5.96 10.36 -5.48
N THR A 219 -7.13 9.96 -4.95
CA THR A 219 -7.74 8.67 -5.29
C THR A 219 -9.25 8.80 -5.40
N ALA A 220 -9.83 8.25 -6.48
CA ALA A 220 -11.26 8.32 -6.78
C ALA A 220 -12.03 7.09 -6.25
N ILE A 221 -11.75 6.67 -5.02
CA ILE A 221 -12.33 5.44 -4.42
C ILE A 221 -13.84 5.58 -4.13
N TYR A 222 -14.34 6.79 -3.90
CA TYR A 222 -15.74 7.00 -3.51
C TYR A 222 -16.42 8.07 -4.36
N GLN A 223 -17.35 7.66 -5.23
CA GLN A 223 -17.96 8.55 -6.22
C GLN A 223 -19.46 8.82 -6.00
N LYS A 224 -20.03 8.32 -4.90
CA LYS A 224 -21.46 8.45 -4.64
C LYS A 224 -21.90 9.81 -4.07
N ALA A 225 -20.96 10.74 -3.79
CA ALA A 225 -21.27 12.04 -3.24
C ALA A 225 -20.45 13.14 -3.92
N GLN A 226 -21.12 14.22 -4.33
CA GLN A 226 -20.46 15.43 -4.85
C GLN A 226 -19.78 16.19 -3.70
N GLY A 227 -18.60 16.77 -3.95
CA GLY A 227 -17.87 17.56 -2.96
C GLY A 227 -17.16 16.71 -1.89
N ILE A 228 -16.97 15.41 -2.13
CA ILE A 228 -16.19 14.52 -1.25
C ILE A 228 -15.11 13.85 -2.11
N GLY A 229 -13.88 14.31 -1.95
CA GLY A 229 -12.67 13.71 -2.51
C GLY A 229 -11.80 13.11 -1.42
N PHE A 230 -10.94 12.16 -1.80
CA PHE A 230 -10.00 11.52 -0.90
C PHE A 230 -8.58 11.52 -1.47
N ALA A 231 -7.61 11.62 -0.57
CA ALA A 231 -6.22 11.44 -0.92
C ALA A 231 -5.49 10.58 0.12
N ILE A 232 -4.53 9.79 -0.35
CA ILE A 232 -3.64 8.97 0.48
C ILE A 232 -2.59 9.92 1.07
N PRO A 233 -2.43 10.05 2.41
CA PRO A 233 -1.45 10.95 3.02
C PRO A 233 -0.03 10.65 2.55
N ILE A 234 0.76 11.72 2.33
CA ILE A 234 2.10 11.57 1.75
C ILE A 234 3.07 10.82 2.68
N ASN A 235 2.94 10.95 4.00
CA ASN A 235 3.82 10.22 4.92
C ASN A 235 3.54 8.70 4.87
N LYS A 236 2.26 8.30 4.74
CA LYS A 236 1.90 6.90 4.44
C LYS A 236 2.46 6.47 3.08
N ALA A 237 2.29 7.30 2.05
CA ALA A 237 2.79 7.00 0.71
C ALA A 237 4.32 6.85 0.67
N LYS A 238 5.09 7.71 1.36
CA LYS A 238 6.56 7.60 1.45
C LYS A 238 7.03 6.23 1.95
N ARG A 239 6.39 5.70 3.00
CA ARG A 239 6.74 4.38 3.59
C ARG A 239 6.47 3.26 2.59
N ILE A 240 5.27 3.24 2.02
CA ILE A 240 4.84 2.25 1.03
C ILE A 240 5.73 2.29 -0.21
N VAL A 241 5.99 3.47 -0.76
CA VAL A 241 6.87 3.68 -1.92
C VAL A 241 8.28 3.14 -1.68
N ASN A 242 8.84 3.36 -0.48
CA ASN A 242 10.15 2.80 -0.13
C ASN A 242 10.15 1.27 -0.13
N GLU A 243 9.09 0.62 0.36
CA GLU A 243 8.95 -0.84 0.30
C GLU A 243 8.80 -1.32 -1.16
N LEU A 244 7.96 -0.65 -1.96
CA LEU A 244 7.76 -0.99 -3.38
C LEU A 244 9.07 -0.87 -4.19
N ILE A 245 9.88 0.16 -3.94
CA ILE A 245 11.17 0.33 -4.61
C ILE A 245 12.18 -0.75 -4.19
N ARG A 246 12.21 -1.10 -2.89
CA ARG A 246 13.19 -2.05 -2.35
C ARG A 246 12.85 -3.50 -2.63
N ALA A 247 11.58 -3.87 -2.52
CA ALA A 247 11.12 -5.26 -2.52
C ALA A 247 10.14 -5.58 -3.66
N GLY A 248 9.63 -4.59 -4.40
CA GLY A 248 8.58 -4.78 -5.41
C GLY A 248 7.17 -4.92 -4.82
N GLU A 249 7.06 -5.09 -3.51
CA GLU A 249 5.82 -5.30 -2.77
C GLU A 249 5.93 -4.76 -1.35
N VAL A 250 4.79 -4.50 -0.71
CA VAL A 250 4.75 -4.12 0.70
C VAL A 250 4.84 -5.38 1.55
N ARG A 251 5.95 -5.53 2.25
CA ARG A 251 6.17 -6.67 3.16
C ARG A 251 5.31 -6.50 4.41
N PRO A 252 4.63 -7.57 4.88
CA PRO A 252 3.91 -7.55 6.13
C PRO A 252 4.85 -7.22 7.29
N LEU A 253 4.38 -6.39 8.21
CA LEU A 253 5.14 -6.11 9.41
C LEU A 253 5.15 -7.29 10.38
N TRP A 254 6.21 -7.38 11.16
CA TRP A 254 6.41 -8.39 12.18
C TRP A 254 6.79 -7.75 13.52
N LEU A 255 6.10 -8.12 14.57
CA LEU A 255 6.37 -7.66 15.93
C LEU A 255 7.16 -8.68 16.76
N GLY A 256 7.18 -9.95 16.35
CA GLY A 256 7.78 -11.02 17.16
C GLY A 256 6.91 -11.43 18.34
N LEU A 257 5.59 -11.46 18.13
CA LEU A 257 4.61 -11.89 19.11
C LEU A 257 3.83 -13.10 18.62
N GLU A 258 3.57 -14.04 19.52
CA GLU A 258 2.46 -14.98 19.40
C GLU A 258 1.32 -14.47 20.28
N ILE A 259 0.11 -14.47 19.73
CA ILE A 259 -1.08 -13.97 20.43
C ILE A 259 -2.20 -14.98 20.41
N GLN A 260 -3.10 -14.90 21.39
CA GLN A 260 -4.31 -15.73 21.46
C GLN A 260 -5.49 -14.95 21.98
N ASP A 261 -6.68 -15.37 21.58
CA ASP A 261 -7.93 -14.78 22.06
C ASP A 261 -8.13 -15.08 23.57
N MET A 262 -8.79 -14.15 24.25
CA MET A 262 -9.09 -14.26 25.69
C MET A 262 -10.27 -15.18 25.95
N SER A 263 -10.00 -16.43 26.39
CA SER A 263 -11.04 -17.34 26.89
C SER A 263 -11.53 -16.92 28.29
N PRO A 264 -12.70 -17.39 28.74
CA PRO A 264 -13.15 -17.16 30.12
C PRO A 264 -12.17 -17.62 31.20
N GLU A 265 -11.48 -18.76 30.97
CA GLU A 265 -10.47 -19.29 31.87
C GLU A 265 -9.22 -18.40 31.93
N LEU A 266 -8.77 -17.89 30.78
CA LEU A 266 -7.65 -16.98 30.72
C LEU A 266 -7.98 -15.64 31.40
N ARG A 267 -9.20 -15.12 31.21
CA ARG A 267 -9.65 -13.91 31.92
C ARG A 267 -9.56 -14.07 33.44
N ALA A 268 -9.99 -15.22 33.96
CA ALA A 268 -9.91 -15.49 35.37
C ALA A 268 -8.45 -15.61 35.86
N ASN A 269 -7.60 -16.33 35.14
CA ASN A 269 -6.20 -16.55 35.50
C ASN A 269 -5.37 -15.26 35.52
N PHE A 270 -5.66 -14.33 34.61
CA PHE A 270 -4.97 -13.04 34.52
C PHE A 270 -5.63 -11.93 35.28
N ALA A 271 -6.72 -12.21 36.05
CA ALA A 271 -7.56 -11.20 36.74
C ALA A 271 -7.95 -10.05 35.79
N PHE A 272 -8.25 -10.40 34.53
CA PHE A 272 -8.54 -9.43 33.47
C PHE A 272 -9.98 -8.92 33.64
N PRO A 273 -10.20 -7.59 33.70
CA PRO A 273 -11.51 -7.01 33.90
C PRO A 273 -12.55 -7.45 32.88
N LYS A 274 -13.80 -7.67 33.29
CA LYS A 274 -14.86 -8.13 32.40
C LYS A 274 -15.32 -7.08 31.40
N ASP A 275 -15.13 -5.82 31.72
CA ASP A 275 -15.47 -4.63 30.93
C ASP A 275 -14.39 -4.26 29.91
N LYS A 276 -13.24 -4.99 29.89
CA LYS A 276 -12.16 -4.78 28.93
C LYS A 276 -12.09 -5.92 27.93
N GLU A 277 -11.68 -5.57 26.72
CA GLU A 277 -11.36 -6.51 25.65
C GLU A 277 -9.87 -6.48 25.34
N GLY A 278 -9.34 -7.55 24.80
CA GLY A 278 -7.91 -7.62 24.46
C GLY A 278 -7.48 -8.99 24.02
N VAL A 279 -6.27 -9.09 23.46
CA VAL A 279 -5.62 -10.34 23.07
C VAL A 279 -4.40 -10.61 23.95
N LEU A 280 -4.23 -11.86 24.37
CA LEU A 280 -3.13 -12.28 25.23
C LEU A 280 -1.86 -12.52 24.42
N VAL A 281 -0.75 -11.96 24.85
CA VAL A 281 0.60 -12.31 24.37
C VAL A 281 0.99 -13.64 24.99
N SER A 282 0.93 -14.71 24.20
CA SER A 282 1.25 -16.06 24.62
C SER A 282 2.74 -16.35 24.56
N ASP A 283 3.47 -15.68 23.65
CA ASP A 283 4.94 -15.77 23.54
C ASP A 283 5.52 -14.50 22.92
N VAL A 284 6.81 -14.25 23.18
CA VAL A 284 7.58 -13.12 22.65
C VAL A 284 8.91 -13.65 22.13
N VAL A 285 9.17 -13.43 20.85
CA VAL A 285 10.43 -13.84 20.22
C VAL A 285 11.58 -13.01 20.77
N GLU A 286 12.61 -13.68 21.31
CA GLU A 286 13.81 -13.03 21.83
C GLU A 286 14.46 -12.15 20.74
N GLU A 287 14.97 -11.00 21.14
CA GLU A 287 15.55 -9.98 20.24
C GLU A 287 14.61 -9.41 19.16
N GLY A 288 13.35 -9.86 19.13
CA GLY A 288 12.33 -9.30 18.25
C GLY A 288 11.92 -7.87 18.63
N PRO A 289 11.19 -7.15 17.74
CA PRO A 289 10.73 -5.79 18.00
C PRO A 289 9.96 -5.63 19.31
N ALA A 290 9.04 -6.55 19.60
CA ALA A 290 8.24 -6.52 20.82
C ALA A 290 9.08 -6.74 22.08
N ALA A 291 10.05 -7.66 22.05
CA ALA A 291 10.97 -7.88 23.16
C ALA A 291 11.81 -6.64 23.46
N LYS A 292 12.33 -5.98 22.43
CA LYS A 292 13.09 -4.72 22.53
C LYS A 292 12.24 -3.57 23.10
N ALA A 293 10.95 -3.54 22.77
CA ALA A 293 9.98 -2.59 23.33
C ALA A 293 9.54 -2.93 24.76
N GLY A 294 9.97 -4.06 25.31
CA GLY A 294 9.65 -4.47 26.68
C GLY A 294 8.31 -5.17 26.84
N LEU A 295 7.69 -5.65 25.76
CA LEU A 295 6.56 -6.56 25.79
C LEU A 295 6.98 -7.91 26.38
N LYS A 296 6.08 -8.57 27.08
CA LYS A 296 6.34 -9.82 27.80
C LYS A 296 5.20 -10.81 27.62
N ARG A 297 5.51 -12.08 27.69
CA ARG A 297 4.51 -13.13 27.83
C ARG A 297 3.58 -12.81 29.01
N GLY A 298 2.27 -12.92 28.79
CA GLY A 298 1.24 -12.60 29.77
C GLY A 298 0.73 -11.17 29.73
N ASP A 299 1.26 -10.32 28.84
CA ASP A 299 0.65 -9.03 28.54
C ASP A 299 -0.66 -9.23 27.78
N ILE A 300 -1.61 -8.32 27.94
CA ILE A 300 -2.85 -8.30 27.15
C ILE A 300 -2.89 -7.00 26.37
N ILE A 301 -2.86 -7.08 25.05
CA ILE A 301 -2.95 -5.91 24.16
C ILE A 301 -4.41 -5.48 24.09
N LEU A 302 -4.70 -4.25 24.52
CA LEU A 302 -6.03 -3.66 24.53
C LEU A 302 -6.29 -2.80 23.28
N ASN A 303 -5.24 -2.14 22.82
CA ASN A 303 -5.33 -1.11 21.79
C ASN A 303 -4.03 -1.05 20.97
N VAL A 304 -4.15 -0.77 19.68
CA VAL A 304 -3.05 -0.46 18.78
C VAL A 304 -3.41 0.82 18.02
N GLU A 305 -2.62 1.88 18.18
CA GLU A 305 -2.80 3.19 17.53
C GLU A 305 -4.24 3.73 17.70
N GLY A 306 -4.79 3.70 18.93
CA GLY A 306 -6.15 4.18 19.22
C GLY A 306 -7.28 3.23 18.79
N ASN A 307 -6.97 2.11 18.12
CA ASN A 307 -7.96 1.12 17.71
C ASN A 307 -8.06 0.01 18.76
N SER A 308 -9.26 -0.24 19.28
CA SER A 308 -9.51 -1.34 20.20
C SER A 308 -9.28 -2.69 19.53
N VAL A 309 -8.68 -3.63 20.25
CA VAL A 309 -8.36 -4.98 19.79
C VAL A 309 -9.06 -5.97 20.70
N ALA A 310 -10.18 -6.55 20.26
CA ALA A 310 -10.95 -7.54 21.00
C ALA A 310 -10.59 -8.98 20.66
N SER A 311 -10.05 -9.20 19.43
CA SER A 311 -9.72 -10.51 18.87
C SER A 311 -8.41 -10.48 18.07
N ILE A 312 -7.90 -11.69 17.76
CA ILE A 312 -6.77 -11.86 16.84
C ILE A 312 -7.10 -11.25 15.46
N SER A 313 -8.36 -11.32 15.01
CA SER A 313 -8.79 -10.72 13.76
C SER A 313 -8.63 -9.21 13.80
N ASP A 314 -9.13 -8.54 14.85
CA ASP A 314 -9.01 -7.08 15.00
C ASP A 314 -7.55 -6.65 15.03
N TYR A 315 -6.71 -7.39 15.75
CA TYR A 315 -5.28 -7.14 15.82
C TYR A 315 -4.62 -7.20 14.43
N ARG A 316 -4.93 -8.24 13.66
CA ARG A 316 -4.40 -8.39 12.29
C ARG A 316 -4.90 -7.30 11.36
N ASP A 317 -6.18 -6.94 11.45
CA ASP A 317 -6.80 -5.91 10.62
C ASP A 317 -6.18 -4.53 10.89
N VAL A 318 -5.91 -4.21 12.16
CA VAL A 318 -5.22 -2.97 12.52
C VAL A 318 -3.78 -2.99 12.00
N LEU A 319 -3.03 -4.07 12.23
CA LEU A 319 -1.63 -4.16 11.79
C LEU A 319 -1.47 -4.14 10.26
N ALA A 320 -2.46 -4.60 9.51
CA ALA A 320 -2.42 -4.57 8.04
C ALA A 320 -2.36 -3.15 7.43
N GLU A 321 -2.69 -2.11 8.23
CA GLU A 321 -2.61 -0.71 7.80
C GLU A 321 -1.22 -0.10 7.94
N TYR A 322 -0.29 -0.79 8.60
CA TYR A 322 1.05 -0.30 8.91
C TYR A 322 2.12 -1.09 8.13
N THR A 323 3.30 -0.49 8.04
CA THR A 323 4.45 -1.05 7.30
C THR A 323 5.66 -1.20 8.23
N PRO A 324 6.62 -2.04 7.90
CA PRO A 324 7.89 -2.08 8.63
C PRO A 324 8.54 -0.69 8.72
N GLY A 325 9.00 -0.29 9.92
CA GLY A 325 9.56 1.01 10.21
C GLY A 325 8.56 2.06 10.72
N ASP A 326 7.25 1.74 10.75
CA ASP A 326 6.28 2.56 11.49
C ASP A 326 6.54 2.42 13.00
N ARG A 327 6.22 3.47 13.78
CA ARG A 327 6.19 3.36 15.24
C ARG A 327 4.77 3.12 15.67
N LEU A 328 4.54 2.01 16.35
CA LEU A 328 3.21 1.63 16.83
C LEU A 328 3.11 1.86 18.34
N ARG A 329 2.06 2.55 18.77
CA ARG A 329 1.72 2.71 20.17
C ARG A 329 0.68 1.67 20.55
N LEU A 330 1.04 0.82 21.50
CA LEU A 330 0.17 -0.19 22.06
C LEU A 330 -0.24 0.20 23.46
N GLU A 331 -1.51 -0.03 23.83
CA GLU A 331 -1.93 -0.05 25.21
C GLU A 331 -2.00 -1.49 25.72
N VAL A 332 -1.26 -1.77 26.76
CA VAL A 332 -1.05 -3.13 27.28
C VAL A 332 -1.49 -3.23 28.73
N PHE A 333 -2.33 -4.22 29.05
CA PHE A 333 -2.65 -4.53 30.42
C PHE A 333 -1.66 -5.56 30.97
N ARG A 334 -0.99 -5.19 32.06
CA ARG A 334 0.02 -6.00 32.75
C ARG A 334 -0.17 -5.87 34.26
N LYS A 335 -0.41 -6.99 34.96
CA LYS A 335 -0.52 -7.04 36.44
C LYS A 335 -1.45 -5.96 37.01
N GLY A 336 -2.65 -5.81 36.46
CA GLY A 336 -3.66 -4.88 36.92
C GLY A 336 -3.50 -3.42 36.47
N ARG A 337 -2.51 -3.10 35.63
CA ARG A 337 -2.24 -1.74 35.14
C ARG A 337 -2.24 -1.68 33.62
N THR A 338 -2.72 -0.58 33.07
CA THR A 338 -2.57 -0.27 31.64
C THR A 338 -1.29 0.54 31.44
N LEU A 339 -0.47 0.15 30.50
CA LEU A 339 0.84 0.72 30.18
C LEU A 339 0.91 1.04 28.69
N PRO A 340 1.41 2.22 28.28
CA PRO A 340 1.74 2.47 26.90
C PRO A 340 3.08 1.80 26.56
N VAL A 341 3.16 1.19 25.37
CA VAL A 341 4.37 0.58 24.83
C VAL A 341 4.53 1.00 23.39
N GLU A 342 5.68 1.58 23.02
CA GLU A 342 6.01 1.90 21.64
C GLU A 342 6.85 0.76 21.03
N VAL A 343 6.43 0.27 19.87
CA VAL A 343 7.12 -0.79 19.14
C VAL A 343 7.43 -0.32 17.73
N GLU A 344 8.64 -0.55 17.26
CA GLU A 344 9.03 -0.34 15.87
C GLU A 344 9.08 -1.69 15.15
N PRO A 345 8.07 -2.05 14.34
CA PRO A 345 8.01 -3.31 13.63
C PRO A 345 9.14 -3.46 12.62
N SER A 346 9.52 -4.69 12.34
CA SER A 346 10.44 -5.04 11.26
C SER A 346 9.78 -5.92 10.20
N PRO A 347 10.40 -6.13 9.03
CA PRO A 347 10.06 -7.26 8.19
C PRO A 347 10.29 -8.57 8.94
N PHE A 348 9.53 -9.61 8.59
CA PHE A 348 9.72 -10.94 9.17
C PHE A 348 11.13 -11.48 8.81
N PRO A 349 11.95 -11.91 9.78
CA PRO A 349 13.28 -12.46 9.53
C PRO A 349 13.22 -13.78 8.77
N LEU A 350 13.92 -13.90 7.65
CA LEU A 350 13.92 -15.10 6.80
C LEU A 350 14.48 -16.32 7.51
N GLU A 351 15.36 -16.10 8.49
CA GLU A 351 16.00 -17.13 9.31
C GLU A 351 14.96 -17.88 10.14
N LEU A 352 13.89 -17.21 10.56
CA LEU A 352 12.82 -17.79 11.38
C LEU A 352 11.76 -18.53 10.54
N ALA A 353 11.81 -18.46 9.21
CA ALA A 353 10.75 -18.98 8.36
C ALA A 353 10.57 -20.51 8.49
N LEU A 354 11.65 -21.26 8.51
CA LEU A 354 11.58 -22.72 8.62
C LEU A 354 11.15 -23.16 10.02
N ASP A 355 11.62 -22.50 11.06
CA ASP A 355 11.20 -22.76 12.43
C ASP A 355 9.70 -22.47 12.61
N LEU A 356 9.20 -21.36 12.04
CA LEU A 356 7.78 -21.04 12.05
C LEU A 356 6.94 -22.14 11.37
N VAL A 357 7.37 -22.61 10.21
CA VAL A 357 6.71 -23.69 9.46
C VAL A 357 6.69 -24.97 10.28
N TYR A 358 7.82 -25.36 10.90
CA TYR A 358 7.88 -26.54 11.74
C TYR A 358 6.95 -26.41 12.96
N ARG A 359 6.96 -25.27 13.66
CA ARG A 359 6.11 -25.06 14.84
C ARG A 359 4.62 -25.12 14.48
N ARG A 360 4.21 -24.44 13.41
CA ARG A 360 2.79 -24.28 13.06
C ARG A 360 2.23 -25.42 12.21
N MET A 361 2.98 -25.90 11.22
CA MET A 361 2.51 -26.93 10.30
C MET A 361 3.05 -28.32 10.63
N GLY A 362 4.20 -28.39 11.29
CA GLY A 362 4.87 -29.64 11.65
C GLY A 362 5.62 -30.30 10.50
N ILE A 363 6.13 -29.52 9.56
CA ILE A 363 6.95 -30.01 8.44
C ILE A 363 8.34 -29.40 8.45
N GLU A 364 9.34 -30.22 8.13
CA GLU A 364 10.66 -29.76 7.73
C GLU A 364 10.78 -29.86 6.21
N VAL A 365 11.53 -28.91 5.64
CA VAL A 365 11.73 -28.86 4.19
C VAL A 365 13.20 -28.70 3.83
N GLY A 366 13.57 -29.24 2.67
CA GLY A 366 14.90 -29.17 2.11
C GLY A 366 14.88 -29.00 0.60
N GLU A 367 16.06 -28.81 0.01
CA GLU A 367 16.19 -28.74 -1.45
C GLU A 367 15.82 -30.08 -2.10
N ALA A 368 15.00 -30.03 -3.16
CA ALA A 368 14.78 -31.20 -3.99
C ALA A 368 16.07 -31.54 -4.73
N ASP A 369 16.57 -32.75 -4.58
CA ASP A 369 17.79 -33.21 -5.26
C ASP A 369 17.58 -33.29 -6.79
N ARG A 370 18.68 -33.35 -7.54
CA ARG A 370 18.64 -33.42 -9.00
C ARG A 370 17.87 -34.63 -9.52
N ARG A 371 18.02 -35.80 -8.86
CA ARG A 371 17.35 -37.04 -9.26
C ARG A 371 15.86 -36.97 -9.08
N THR A 372 15.41 -36.34 -7.99
CA THR A 372 14.00 -36.10 -7.70
C THR A 372 13.40 -35.14 -8.74
N ARG A 373 14.09 -34.07 -9.07
CA ARG A 373 13.65 -33.12 -10.11
C ARG A 373 13.52 -33.77 -11.48
N GLU A 374 14.53 -34.54 -11.91
CA GLU A 374 14.52 -35.28 -13.19
C GLU A 374 13.41 -36.37 -13.20
N ARG A 375 13.22 -37.09 -12.09
CA ARG A 375 12.21 -38.15 -11.96
C ARG A 375 10.78 -37.63 -12.08
N TYR A 376 10.49 -36.44 -11.55
CA TYR A 376 9.16 -35.84 -11.55
C TYR A 376 8.96 -34.80 -12.66
N GLY A 377 9.99 -34.54 -13.47
CA GLY A 377 9.90 -33.59 -14.58
C GLY A 377 9.68 -32.14 -14.14
N ILE A 378 10.21 -31.76 -12.96
CA ILE A 378 10.04 -30.42 -12.38
C ILE A 378 11.32 -29.60 -12.48
N GLN A 379 11.18 -28.29 -12.68
CA GLN A 379 12.31 -27.36 -12.72
C GLN A 379 12.69 -26.80 -11.34
N GLY A 380 11.82 -26.95 -10.35
CA GLY A 380 11.99 -26.44 -8.99
C GLY A 380 11.06 -27.16 -8.01
N GLY A 381 11.03 -26.64 -6.78
CA GLY A 381 10.19 -27.19 -5.70
C GLY A 381 11.01 -27.47 -4.45
N VAL A 382 10.33 -27.49 -3.32
CA VAL A 382 10.91 -27.72 -2.00
C VAL A 382 10.40 -29.06 -1.48
N MET A 383 11.32 -29.95 -1.12
CA MET A 383 10.97 -31.30 -0.67
C MET A 383 10.65 -31.30 0.83
N ILE A 384 9.53 -31.89 1.23
CA ILE A 384 9.24 -32.20 2.63
C ILE A 384 10.18 -33.32 3.07
N THR A 385 11.02 -33.04 4.06
CA THR A 385 12.00 -34.00 4.60
C THR A 385 11.49 -34.74 5.82
N GLU A 386 10.65 -34.05 6.64
CA GLU A 386 10.05 -34.62 7.84
C GLU A 386 8.62 -34.10 8.01
N VAL A 387 7.74 -34.94 8.57
CA VAL A 387 6.37 -34.59 8.95
C VAL A 387 6.10 -35.09 10.35
N ARG A 388 5.77 -34.21 11.28
CA ARG A 388 5.37 -34.55 12.63
C ARG A 388 3.96 -35.15 12.60
N ARG A 389 3.82 -36.40 13.12
CA ARG A 389 2.56 -37.19 13.00
C ARG A 389 1.34 -36.57 13.64
N ASP A 390 1.52 -35.86 14.74
CA ASP A 390 0.45 -35.17 15.50
C ASP A 390 0.16 -33.75 15.01
N SER A 391 0.83 -33.32 13.94
CA SER A 391 0.64 -32.01 13.32
C SER A 391 -0.53 -31.96 12.35
N GLU A 392 -0.92 -30.75 11.95
CA GLU A 392 -1.93 -30.54 10.90
C GLU A 392 -1.49 -31.17 9.56
N ALA A 393 -0.22 -31.01 9.20
CA ALA A 393 0.35 -31.62 8.00
C ALA A 393 0.24 -33.16 8.02
N GLY A 394 0.54 -33.78 9.18
CA GLY A 394 0.42 -35.24 9.36
C GLY A 394 -1.04 -35.71 9.27
N ARG A 395 -1.99 -34.98 9.84
CA ARG A 395 -3.42 -35.31 9.82
C ARG A 395 -4.03 -35.30 8.41
N ILE A 396 -3.58 -34.36 7.55
CA ILE A 396 -4.06 -34.29 6.16
C ILE A 396 -3.30 -35.21 5.22
N GLY A 397 -2.31 -35.97 5.73
CA GLY A 397 -1.59 -37.02 5.00
C GLY A 397 -0.42 -36.51 4.17
N LEU A 398 0.23 -35.41 4.52
CA LEU A 398 1.53 -35.04 3.96
C LEU A 398 2.59 -36.04 4.43
N GLU A 399 3.56 -36.37 3.57
CA GLU A 399 4.60 -37.34 3.81
C GLU A 399 5.98 -36.82 3.37
N PRO A 400 7.04 -37.31 3.98
CA PRO A 400 8.39 -37.10 3.47
C PRO A 400 8.51 -37.53 2.01
N GLY A 401 9.13 -36.69 1.17
CA GLY A 401 9.23 -36.88 -0.28
C GLY A 401 8.16 -36.11 -1.10
N ASP A 402 7.16 -35.56 -0.47
CA ASP A 402 6.25 -34.62 -1.14
C ASP A 402 6.99 -33.33 -1.53
N LEU A 403 6.62 -32.74 -2.67
CA LEU A 403 7.24 -31.53 -3.19
C LEU A 403 6.28 -30.35 -3.13
N ILE A 404 6.64 -29.31 -2.40
CA ILE A 404 5.89 -28.04 -2.38
C ILE A 404 6.34 -27.23 -3.59
N LEU A 405 5.39 -26.94 -4.49
CA LEU A 405 5.62 -26.17 -5.71
C LEU A 405 5.14 -24.71 -5.60
N GLN A 406 4.19 -24.47 -4.69
CA GLN A 406 3.59 -23.13 -4.54
C GLN A 406 3.08 -22.92 -3.12
N VAL A 407 3.23 -21.70 -2.61
CA VAL A 407 2.67 -21.21 -1.35
C VAL A 407 1.76 -20.02 -1.69
N ASN A 408 0.46 -20.17 -1.47
CA ASN A 408 -0.57 -19.22 -1.90
C ASN A 408 -0.47 -18.88 -3.40
N LYS A 409 0.03 -17.69 -3.74
CA LYS A 409 0.22 -17.24 -5.13
C LYS A 409 1.67 -17.32 -5.62
N ILE A 410 2.61 -17.65 -4.73
CA ILE A 410 4.04 -17.65 -5.01
C ILE A 410 4.50 -19.06 -5.37
N THR A 411 4.99 -19.23 -6.60
CA THR A 411 5.70 -20.45 -7.00
C THR A 411 7.06 -20.49 -6.32
N VAL A 412 7.45 -21.64 -5.81
CA VAL A 412 8.72 -21.81 -5.09
C VAL A 412 9.58 -22.85 -5.81
N ALA A 413 10.80 -22.48 -6.16
CA ALA A 413 11.76 -23.35 -6.82
C ALA A 413 12.92 -23.76 -5.91
N SER A 414 13.11 -23.08 -4.77
CA SER A 414 14.19 -23.32 -3.80
C SER A 414 13.73 -23.06 -2.38
N VAL A 415 14.50 -23.54 -1.40
CA VAL A 415 14.24 -23.25 0.04
C VAL A 415 14.29 -21.75 0.32
N ASP A 416 15.13 -20.98 -0.36
CA ASP A 416 15.20 -19.52 -0.18
C ASP A 416 13.92 -18.81 -0.70
N GLU A 417 13.38 -19.25 -1.83
CA GLU A 417 12.09 -18.76 -2.32
C GLU A 417 10.93 -19.17 -1.42
N PHE A 418 10.98 -20.38 -0.85
CA PHE A 418 10.02 -20.84 0.15
C PHE A 418 10.07 -19.97 1.40
N LYS A 419 11.26 -19.67 1.96
CA LYS A 419 11.41 -18.75 3.09
C LYS A 419 10.84 -17.36 2.79
N LYS A 420 11.06 -16.82 1.58
CA LYS A 420 10.48 -15.54 1.15
C LYS A 420 8.96 -15.63 1.10
N ALA A 421 8.40 -16.71 0.54
CA ALA A 421 6.96 -16.92 0.51
C ALA A 421 6.36 -17.01 1.92
N ILE A 422 7.01 -17.72 2.85
CA ILE A 422 6.59 -17.78 4.24
C ILE A 422 6.67 -16.38 4.90
N SER A 423 7.74 -15.64 4.68
CA SER A 423 7.88 -14.27 5.18
C SER A 423 6.75 -13.36 4.69
N GLN A 424 6.31 -13.52 3.45
CA GLN A 424 5.20 -12.75 2.89
C GLN A 424 3.84 -13.13 3.49
N TYR A 425 3.67 -14.37 3.90
CA TYR A 425 2.39 -14.89 4.38
C TYR A 425 2.34 -15.26 5.87
N HIS A 426 3.41 -14.96 6.65
CA HIS A 426 3.53 -15.36 8.04
C HIS A 426 2.39 -14.89 8.95
N HIS A 427 1.71 -13.80 8.58
CA HIS A 427 0.61 -13.19 9.32
C HIS A 427 -0.77 -13.84 9.05
N LEU A 428 -0.86 -14.71 8.03
CA LEU A 428 -2.14 -15.33 7.65
C LEU A 428 -2.50 -16.48 8.59
N PRO A 429 -3.80 -16.75 8.81
CA PRO A 429 -4.25 -17.85 9.65
C PRO A 429 -4.16 -19.21 8.96
N SER A 430 -3.97 -19.24 7.65
CA SER A 430 -3.83 -20.47 6.86
C SER A 430 -3.04 -20.21 5.59
N LEU A 431 -2.36 -21.24 5.10
CA LEU A 431 -1.64 -21.23 3.81
C LEU A 431 -2.20 -22.28 2.88
N ARG A 432 -2.35 -21.91 1.61
CA ARG A 432 -2.64 -22.85 0.54
C ARG A 432 -1.32 -23.31 -0.10
N LEU A 433 -1.08 -24.62 -0.06
CA LEU A 433 0.07 -25.22 -0.70
C LEU A 433 -0.37 -25.98 -1.95
N VAL A 434 0.41 -25.90 -3.02
CA VAL A 434 0.35 -26.86 -4.13
C VAL A 434 1.48 -27.85 -3.91
N VAL A 435 1.10 -29.10 -3.68
CA VAL A 435 2.03 -30.18 -3.35
C VAL A 435 1.95 -31.25 -4.42
N GLN A 436 3.10 -31.74 -4.86
CA GLN A 436 3.21 -32.84 -5.82
C GLN A 436 3.70 -34.11 -5.11
N ARG A 437 2.97 -35.21 -5.33
CA ARG A 437 3.38 -36.59 -4.95
C ARG A 437 3.33 -37.46 -6.21
N GLY A 438 4.47 -37.96 -6.62
CA GLY A 438 4.56 -38.68 -7.87
C GLY A 438 4.17 -37.86 -9.09
N ARG A 439 3.14 -38.29 -9.83
CA ARG A 439 2.62 -37.59 -11.02
C ARG A 439 1.42 -36.68 -10.73
N TYR A 440 0.97 -36.62 -9.48
CA TYR A 440 -0.23 -35.89 -9.09
C TYR A 440 0.14 -34.65 -8.30
N ALA A 441 -0.50 -33.53 -8.61
CA ALA A 441 -0.42 -32.30 -7.84
C ALA A 441 -1.76 -32.04 -7.12
N TYR A 442 -1.68 -31.66 -5.86
CA TYR A 442 -2.82 -31.39 -4.99
C TYR A 442 -2.74 -29.96 -4.47
N SER A 443 -3.89 -29.32 -4.32
CA SER A 443 -3.98 -28.05 -3.61
C SER A 443 -4.57 -28.30 -2.23
N LEU A 444 -3.83 -27.91 -1.21
CA LEU A 444 -4.16 -28.14 0.21
C LEU A 444 -4.21 -26.80 0.92
N THR A 445 -5.09 -26.64 1.89
CA THR A 445 -5.08 -25.46 2.80
C THR A 445 -4.84 -25.97 4.21
N LEU A 446 -3.76 -25.46 4.84
CA LEU A 446 -3.41 -25.78 6.21
C LEU A 446 -3.56 -24.57 7.10
N PRO A 447 -4.03 -24.74 8.34
CA PRO A 447 -3.85 -23.73 9.40
C PRO A 447 -2.37 -23.33 9.55
N PHE A 448 -2.15 -22.05 9.77
CA PHE A 448 -0.78 -21.51 9.86
C PHE A 448 -0.67 -20.42 10.93
#